data_a12794b3fd06ab3e4c3c221f1b241cbe
#
_entry.id   a12794b3fd06ab3e4c3c221f1b241cbe
#
_cell.length_a   1.000
_cell.length_b   1.000
_cell.length_c   1.000
_cell.angle_alpha   90.00
_cell.angle_beta   90.00
_cell.angle_gamma   90.00
#
_symmetry.space_group_name_H-M   'P 1'
#
loop_
_entity.id
_entity.type
_entity.pdbx_description
1 polymer ?
#
loop_
_entity_poly.entity_id
_entity_poly.type
_entity_poly.pdbx_seq_one_letter_code
_entity_poly.pdbx_strand_id
1 'polypeptide(L)'
;FFLGLPIVSMYYGLHEWTAALTGGLVDARFIALVNTALESPLGQISMIPMLAWIANSAPPNLKATYFAVMASFTNLALSLGQLGTKYLNQLFVVTREVRDPVTNAIQTPDDYSQLGLLLIVQALLGLALPFAAILFARFSRYRSA
;
A
#
# COMPACT_ATOMS: atom_id res chain seq x y z
N PHE A 1 -4.75 -4.36 2.17
CA PHE A 1 -4.15 -5.70 2.28
C PHE A 1 -4.49 -6.58 1.08
N PHE A 2 -5.77 -6.87 0.83
CA PHE A 2 -6.17 -7.79 -0.26
C PHE A 2 -5.69 -7.35 -1.64
N LEU A 3 -5.67 -6.07 -1.93
CA LEU A 3 -5.16 -5.52 -3.21
C LEU A 3 -3.64 -5.64 -3.37
N GLY A 4 -2.90 -5.79 -2.27
CA GLY A 4 -1.47 -6.05 -2.31
C GLY A 4 -1.09 -7.52 -2.53
N LEU A 5 -2.01 -8.46 -2.26
CA LEU A 5 -1.73 -9.89 -2.38
C LEU A 5 -1.37 -10.34 -3.81
N PRO A 6 -2.02 -9.84 -4.89
CA PRO A 6 -1.63 -10.20 -6.25
C PRO A 6 -0.18 -9.84 -6.56
N ILE A 7 0.30 -8.69 -6.10
CA ILE A 7 1.69 -8.24 -6.32
C ILE A 7 2.68 -9.17 -5.62
N VAL A 8 2.41 -9.51 -4.34
CA VAL A 8 3.22 -10.49 -3.59
C VAL A 8 3.23 -11.84 -4.30
N SER A 9 2.05 -12.31 -4.72
CA SER A 9 1.90 -13.60 -5.39
C SER A 9 2.60 -13.64 -6.75
N MET A 10 2.63 -12.53 -7.49
CA MET A 10 3.35 -12.42 -8.75
C MET A 10 4.86 -12.59 -8.55
N TYR A 11 5.43 -12.05 -7.48
CA TYR A 11 6.84 -12.26 -7.16
C TYR A 11 7.16 -13.75 -6.95
N TYR A 12 6.22 -14.52 -6.38
CA TYR A 12 6.36 -15.97 -6.14
C TYR A 12 5.89 -16.84 -7.32
N GLY A 13 5.71 -16.27 -8.52
CA GLY A 13 5.43 -17.03 -9.73
C GLY A 13 3.94 -17.30 -10.02
N LEU A 14 3.01 -16.65 -9.34
CA LEU A 14 1.57 -16.83 -9.62
C LEU A 14 1.25 -16.61 -11.10
N HIS A 15 1.87 -15.62 -11.73
CA HIS A 15 1.67 -15.28 -13.14
C HIS A 15 2.12 -16.38 -14.11
N GLU A 16 3.16 -17.15 -13.77
CA GLU A 16 3.61 -18.28 -14.56
C GLU A 16 2.62 -19.43 -14.50
N TRP A 17 2.12 -19.71 -13.29
CA TRP A 17 1.12 -20.76 -13.07
C TRP A 17 -0.21 -20.42 -13.75
N THR A 18 -0.71 -19.19 -13.61
CA THR A 18 -1.96 -18.75 -14.27
C THR A 18 -1.83 -18.71 -15.78
N ALA A 19 -0.69 -18.28 -16.32
CA ALA A 19 -0.40 -18.30 -17.76
C ALA A 19 -0.39 -19.73 -18.30
N ALA A 20 0.22 -20.68 -17.59
CA ALA A 20 0.22 -22.09 -17.98
C ALA A 20 -1.18 -22.69 -18.02
N LEU A 21 -2.04 -22.37 -17.04
CA LEU A 21 -3.44 -22.88 -16.99
C LEU A 21 -4.34 -22.23 -18.04
N THR A 22 -4.09 -21.00 -18.44
CA THR A 22 -4.97 -20.23 -19.34
C THR A 22 -4.44 -20.10 -20.77
N GLY A 23 -3.39 -20.86 -21.11
CA GLY A 23 -2.77 -20.75 -22.44
C GLY A 23 -2.13 -19.38 -22.72
N GLY A 24 -1.63 -18.70 -21.70
CA GLY A 24 -0.98 -17.39 -21.80
C GLY A 24 -1.90 -16.19 -21.69
N LEU A 25 -3.22 -16.37 -21.49
CA LEU A 25 -4.17 -15.26 -21.36
C LEU A 25 -3.99 -14.48 -20.06
N VAL A 26 -3.77 -15.18 -18.94
CA VAL A 26 -3.61 -14.57 -17.61
C VAL A 26 -2.11 -14.53 -17.27
N ASP A 27 -1.40 -13.66 -17.93
CA ASP A 27 0.02 -13.39 -17.72
C ASP A 27 0.23 -12.27 -16.66
N ALA A 28 1.50 -11.92 -16.42
CA ALA A 28 1.85 -10.85 -15.48
C ALA A 28 1.23 -9.50 -15.85
N ARG A 29 1.06 -9.20 -17.14
CA ARG A 29 0.47 -7.94 -17.62
C ARG A 29 -1.01 -7.89 -17.32
N PHE A 30 -1.72 -9.00 -17.57
CA PHE A 30 -3.15 -9.10 -17.28
C PHE A 30 -3.41 -8.92 -15.79
N ILE A 31 -2.66 -9.61 -14.92
CA ILE A 31 -2.79 -9.48 -13.47
C ILE A 31 -2.53 -8.04 -13.02
N ALA A 32 -1.48 -7.40 -13.53
CA ALA A 32 -1.14 -6.02 -13.20
C ALA A 32 -2.23 -5.04 -13.65
N LEU A 33 -2.79 -5.21 -14.86
CA LEU A 33 -3.89 -4.38 -15.36
C LEU A 33 -5.15 -4.51 -14.50
N VAL A 34 -5.54 -5.74 -14.18
CA VAL A 34 -6.72 -5.99 -13.33
C VAL A 34 -6.51 -5.42 -11.92
N ASN A 35 -5.34 -5.63 -11.34
CA ASN A 35 -5.02 -5.07 -10.02
C ASN A 35 -5.12 -3.55 -10.03
N THR A 36 -4.50 -2.88 -11.01
CA THR A 36 -4.55 -1.42 -11.14
C THR A 36 -5.97 -0.91 -11.39
N ALA A 37 -6.75 -1.62 -12.23
CA ALA A 37 -8.14 -1.25 -12.52
C ALA A 37 -9.05 -1.37 -11.28
N LEU A 38 -8.77 -2.31 -10.38
CA LEU A 38 -9.52 -2.50 -9.14
C LEU A 38 -9.05 -1.57 -8.02
N GLU A 39 -7.76 -1.29 -7.95
CA GLU A 39 -7.14 -0.51 -6.87
C GLU A 39 -7.71 0.91 -6.80
N SER A 40 -7.83 1.59 -7.94
CA SER A 40 -8.30 2.97 -8.01
C SER A 40 -9.75 3.13 -7.53
N PRO A 41 -10.76 2.42 -8.07
CA PRO A 41 -12.14 2.57 -7.61
C PRO A 41 -12.34 2.08 -6.17
N LEU A 42 -11.69 0.99 -5.75
CA LEU A 42 -11.80 0.49 -4.39
C LEU A 42 -11.15 1.43 -3.38
N GLY A 43 -10.04 2.07 -3.74
CA GLY A 43 -9.41 3.13 -2.95
C GLY A 43 -10.36 4.30 -2.73
N GLN A 44 -11.04 4.79 -3.78
CA GLN A 44 -12.02 5.88 -3.67
C GLN A 44 -13.23 5.48 -2.82
N ILE A 45 -13.78 4.28 -3.02
CA ILE A 45 -14.91 3.77 -2.23
C ILE A 45 -14.55 3.69 -0.74
N SER A 46 -13.32 3.32 -0.39
CA SER A 46 -12.87 3.21 1.00
C SER A 46 -12.80 4.57 1.72
N MET A 47 -12.69 5.68 0.99
CA MET A 47 -12.71 7.03 1.57
C MET A 47 -14.11 7.47 2.00
N ILE A 48 -15.18 6.94 1.40
CA ILE A 48 -16.56 7.35 1.70
C ILE A 48 -16.94 7.14 3.17
N PRO A 49 -16.74 5.96 3.79
CA PRO A 49 -17.03 5.75 5.20
C PRO A 49 -16.24 6.67 6.12
N MET A 50 -14.98 6.95 5.78
CA MET A 50 -14.12 7.85 6.56
C MET A 50 -14.67 9.29 6.53
N LEU A 51 -15.01 9.80 5.35
CA LEU A 51 -15.58 11.15 5.19
C LEU A 51 -16.94 11.26 5.88
N ALA A 52 -17.80 10.24 5.77
CA ALA A 52 -19.08 10.19 6.44
C ALA A 52 -18.91 10.19 7.97
N TRP A 53 -17.97 9.43 8.50
CA TRP A 53 -17.66 9.41 9.92
C TRP A 53 -17.20 10.79 10.43
N ILE A 54 -16.29 11.46 9.70
CA ILE A 54 -15.84 12.82 10.01
C ILE A 54 -17.04 13.79 10.03
N ALA A 55 -17.88 13.74 8.98
CA ALA A 55 -19.05 14.61 8.86
C ALA A 55 -20.06 14.43 10.00
N ASN A 56 -20.27 13.19 10.46
CA ASN A 56 -21.20 12.86 11.53
C ASN A 56 -20.62 13.16 12.93
N SER A 57 -19.29 13.09 13.08
CA SER A 57 -18.64 13.37 14.36
C SER A 57 -18.41 14.86 14.62
N ALA A 58 -18.49 15.69 13.57
CA ALA A 58 -18.22 17.13 13.68
C ALA A 58 -19.44 17.90 14.18
N PRO A 59 -19.28 18.81 15.17
CA PRO A 59 -20.32 19.76 15.55
C PRO A 59 -20.79 20.59 14.35
N PRO A 60 -22.09 20.96 14.27
CA PRO A 60 -22.65 21.63 13.09
C PRO A 60 -21.94 22.93 12.69
N ASN A 61 -21.47 23.69 13.67
CA ASN A 61 -20.78 24.97 13.50
C ASN A 61 -19.26 24.85 13.25
N LEU A 62 -18.68 23.65 13.37
CA LEU A 62 -17.23 23.41 13.26
C LEU A 62 -16.87 22.39 12.18
N LYS A 63 -17.80 22.03 11.31
CA LYS A 63 -17.60 21.00 10.28
C LYS A 63 -16.37 21.28 9.41
N ALA A 64 -16.22 22.52 8.92
CA ALA A 64 -15.10 22.91 8.08
C ALA A 64 -13.74 22.74 8.80
N THR A 65 -13.68 23.15 10.07
CA THR A 65 -12.48 23.00 10.90
C THR A 65 -12.14 21.51 11.13
N TYR A 66 -13.14 20.68 11.40
CA TYR A 66 -12.95 19.23 11.57
C TYR A 66 -12.39 18.58 10.30
N PHE A 67 -12.96 18.93 9.13
CA PHE A 67 -12.43 18.43 7.86
C PHE A 67 -10.98 18.86 7.61
N ALA A 68 -10.66 20.13 7.88
CA ALA A 68 -9.29 20.63 7.71
C ALA A 68 -8.29 19.93 8.63
N VAL A 69 -8.64 19.71 9.89
CA VAL A 69 -7.81 19.00 10.86
C VAL A 69 -7.62 17.53 10.44
N MET A 70 -8.70 16.84 10.05
CA MET A 70 -8.62 15.45 9.60
C MET A 70 -7.82 15.29 8.30
N ALA A 71 -7.95 16.23 7.36
CA ALA A 71 -7.12 16.27 6.15
C ALA A 71 -5.62 16.42 6.50
N SER A 72 -5.30 17.26 7.48
CA SER A 72 -3.92 17.43 7.97
C SER A 72 -3.38 16.13 8.59
N PHE A 73 -4.16 15.43 9.39
CA PHE A 73 -3.78 14.12 9.93
C PHE A 73 -3.60 13.06 8.83
N THR A 74 -4.45 13.06 7.81
CA THR A 74 -4.31 12.16 6.66
C THR A 74 -3.00 12.42 5.91
N ASN A 75 -2.67 13.69 5.66
CA ASN A 75 -1.41 14.06 5.02
C ASN A 75 -0.19 13.69 5.88
N LEU A 76 -0.29 13.87 7.20
CA LEU A 76 0.76 13.43 8.14
C LEU A 76 0.94 11.91 8.08
N ALA A 77 -0.14 11.14 8.06
CA ALA A 77 -0.09 9.69 7.95
C ALA A 77 0.54 9.22 6.64
N LEU A 78 0.24 9.89 5.50
CA LEU A 78 0.89 9.64 4.21
C LEU A 78 2.39 9.92 4.27
N SER A 79 2.80 11.04 4.87
CA SER A 79 4.20 11.40 5.04
C SER A 79 4.96 10.40 5.92
N LEU A 80 4.33 9.94 7.01
CA LEU A 80 4.89 8.89 7.87
C LEU A 80 4.99 7.55 7.14
N GLY A 81 4.01 7.22 6.30
CA GLY A 81 4.05 6.04 5.44
C GLY A 81 5.22 6.07 4.46
N GLN A 82 5.46 7.21 3.80
CA GLN A 82 6.61 7.40 2.91
C GLN A 82 7.95 7.28 3.66
N LEU A 83 8.02 7.85 4.86
CA LEU A 83 9.19 7.71 5.72
C LEU A 83 9.41 6.25 6.14
N GLY A 84 8.34 5.54 6.49
CA GLY A 84 8.37 4.11 6.79
C GLY A 84 8.90 3.28 5.61
N THR A 85 8.45 3.58 4.39
CA THR A 85 8.96 2.95 3.16
C THR A 85 10.46 3.20 2.98
N LYS A 86 10.93 4.42 3.25
CA LYS A 86 12.37 4.73 3.20
C LYS A 86 13.17 3.86 4.16
N TYR A 87 12.72 3.70 5.40
CA TYR A 87 13.40 2.85 6.38
C TYR A 87 13.34 1.36 6.02
N LEU A 88 12.22 0.89 5.49
CA LEU A 88 12.12 -0.48 4.98
C LEU A 88 13.11 -0.74 3.84
N ASN A 89 13.28 0.22 2.91
CA ASN A 89 14.24 0.10 1.83
C ASN A 89 15.71 0.18 2.30
N GLN A 90 15.97 0.70 3.50
CA GLN A 90 17.30 0.65 4.11
C GLN A 90 17.59 -0.71 4.77
N LEU A 91 16.54 -1.37 5.28
CA LEU A 91 16.64 -2.70 5.88
C LEU A 91 16.70 -3.81 4.83
N PHE A 92 15.88 -3.66 3.79
CA PHE A 92 15.80 -4.60 2.67
C PHE A 92 16.42 -3.95 1.44
N VAL A 93 17.63 -4.36 1.11
CA VAL A 93 18.34 -3.80 -0.04
C VAL A 93 17.73 -4.35 -1.32
N VAL A 94 16.99 -3.49 -2.02
CA VAL A 94 16.43 -3.78 -3.34
C VAL A 94 17.00 -2.74 -4.31
N THR A 95 17.79 -3.19 -5.28
CA THR A 95 18.40 -2.31 -6.28
C THR A 95 17.84 -2.60 -7.66
N ARG A 96 17.61 -1.54 -8.42
CA ARG A 96 17.28 -1.61 -9.84
C ARG A 96 18.55 -1.48 -10.65
N GLU A 97 18.64 -2.20 -11.77
CA GLU A 97 19.72 -2.00 -12.72
C GLU A 97 19.79 -0.53 -13.17
N VAL A 98 20.95 0.08 -13.00
CA VAL A 98 21.24 1.43 -13.48
C VAL A 98 22.34 1.33 -14.51
N ARG A 99 22.07 1.82 -15.71
CA ARG A 99 23.03 1.90 -16.82
C ARG A 99 23.47 3.33 -17.05
N ASP A 100 24.72 3.47 -17.44
CA ASP A 100 25.25 4.75 -17.91
C ASP A 100 24.54 5.16 -19.22
N PRO A 101 23.96 6.37 -19.30
CA PRO A 101 23.23 6.80 -20.49
C PRO A 101 24.10 6.99 -21.73
N VAL A 102 25.43 7.09 -21.58
CA VAL A 102 26.37 7.31 -22.68
C VAL A 102 27.03 6.01 -23.10
N THR A 103 27.58 5.24 -22.14
CA THR A 103 28.36 4.02 -22.42
C THR A 103 27.52 2.76 -22.38
N ASN A 104 26.26 2.83 -21.91
CA ASN A 104 25.37 1.68 -21.69
C ASN A 104 25.92 0.61 -20.73
N ALA A 105 27.02 0.93 -20.04
CA ALA A 105 27.64 0.04 -19.06
C ALA A 105 26.77 -0.04 -17.79
N ILE A 106 26.70 -1.24 -17.19
CA ILE A 106 25.98 -1.44 -15.93
C ILE A 106 26.77 -0.78 -14.80
N GLN A 107 26.22 0.29 -14.20
CA GLN A 107 26.78 0.96 -13.02
C GLN A 107 26.38 0.26 -11.73
N THR A 108 25.13 -0.17 -11.66
CA THR A 108 24.59 -0.91 -10.50
C THR A 108 23.81 -2.10 -11.03
N PRO A 109 24.17 -3.33 -10.66
CA PRO A 109 23.38 -4.50 -11.01
C PRO A 109 22.05 -4.51 -10.28
N ASP A 110 21.06 -5.15 -10.86
CA ASP A 110 19.77 -5.39 -10.19
C ASP A 110 19.94 -6.45 -9.09
N ASP A 111 19.33 -6.21 -7.96
CA ASP A 111 19.19 -7.18 -6.87
C ASP A 111 17.77 -7.11 -6.31
N TYR A 112 17.00 -8.14 -6.60
CA TYR A 112 15.61 -8.31 -6.13
C TYR A 112 15.49 -9.45 -5.12
N SER A 113 16.59 -9.97 -4.58
CA SER A 113 16.59 -11.12 -3.67
C SER A 113 15.75 -10.88 -2.41
N GLN A 114 15.74 -9.66 -1.91
CA GLN A 114 14.97 -9.28 -0.70
C GLN A 114 13.60 -8.69 -1.00
N LEU A 115 13.24 -8.51 -2.27
CA LEU A 115 11.97 -7.90 -2.67
C LEU A 115 10.77 -8.68 -2.15
N GLY A 116 10.80 -10.01 -2.22
CA GLY A 116 9.70 -10.85 -1.74
C GLY A 116 9.45 -10.67 -0.25
N LEU A 117 10.51 -10.65 0.55
CA LEU A 117 10.41 -10.44 1.99
C LEU A 117 9.91 -9.02 2.32
N LEU A 118 10.40 -8.01 1.61
CA LEU A 118 9.93 -6.64 1.72
C LEU A 118 8.42 -6.53 1.46
N LEU A 119 7.92 -7.15 0.39
CA LEU A 119 6.51 -7.16 0.03
C LEU A 119 5.64 -7.85 1.09
N ILE A 120 6.11 -8.97 1.66
CA ILE A 120 5.41 -9.66 2.75
C ILE A 120 5.35 -8.77 4.00
N VAL A 121 6.47 -8.18 4.40
CA VAL A 121 6.53 -7.29 5.57
C VAL A 121 5.59 -6.09 5.36
N GLN A 122 5.59 -5.48 4.19
CA GLN A 122 4.68 -4.38 3.86
C GLN A 122 3.20 -4.81 3.96
N ALA A 123 2.85 -5.97 3.42
CA ALA A 123 1.49 -6.50 3.49
C ALA A 123 1.07 -6.78 4.95
N LEU A 124 1.95 -7.37 5.75
CA LEU A 124 1.69 -7.64 7.18
C LEU A 124 1.54 -6.34 7.98
N LEU A 125 2.37 -5.33 7.74
CA LEU A 125 2.23 -4.01 8.38
C LEU A 125 0.91 -3.34 7.98
N GLY A 126 0.53 -3.41 6.70
CA GLY A 126 -0.74 -2.88 6.19
C GLY A 126 -1.96 -3.54 6.82
N LEU A 127 -1.85 -4.78 7.29
CA LEU A 127 -2.89 -5.46 8.06
C LEU A 127 -2.79 -5.16 9.56
N ALA A 128 -1.60 -5.29 10.13
CA ALA A 128 -1.38 -5.23 11.58
C ALA A 128 -1.62 -3.83 12.16
N LEU A 129 -1.18 -2.76 11.48
CA LEU A 129 -1.29 -1.39 11.99
C LEU A 129 -2.73 -0.93 12.19
N PRO A 130 -3.67 -1.11 11.23
CA PRO A 130 -5.07 -0.77 11.45
C PRO A 130 -5.72 -1.59 12.56
N PHE A 131 -5.42 -2.89 12.66
CA PHE A 131 -5.93 -3.73 13.74
C PHE A 131 -5.38 -3.31 15.10
N ALA A 132 -4.09 -3.00 15.20
CA ALA A 132 -3.50 -2.49 16.43
C ALA A 132 -4.14 -1.15 16.86
N ALA A 133 -4.39 -0.25 15.91
CA ALA A 133 -5.07 1.01 16.18
C ALA A 133 -6.51 0.80 16.68
N ILE A 134 -7.28 -0.13 16.08
CA ILE A 134 -8.63 -0.48 16.52
C ILE A 134 -8.61 -1.07 17.92
N LEU A 135 -7.69 -2.00 18.20
CA LEU A 135 -7.54 -2.59 19.53
C LEU A 135 -7.16 -1.55 20.57
N PHE A 136 -6.20 -0.68 20.25
CA PHE A 136 -5.81 0.42 21.13
C PHE A 136 -6.99 1.35 21.43
N ALA A 137 -7.75 1.76 20.42
CA ALA A 137 -8.95 2.59 20.61
C ALA A 137 -10.01 1.88 21.46
N ARG A 138 -10.19 0.57 21.28
CA ARG A 138 -11.16 -0.23 22.04
C ARG A 138 -10.82 -0.36 23.53
N PHE A 139 -9.53 -0.48 23.84
CA PHE A 139 -9.05 -0.64 25.22
C PHE A 139 -8.68 0.69 25.88
N SER A 140 -8.58 1.79 25.13
CA SER A 140 -8.28 3.09 25.65
C SER A 140 -9.54 3.78 26.24
N ARG A 141 -9.33 4.78 27.11
CA ARG A 141 -10.39 5.64 27.66
C ARG A 141 -11.13 6.46 26.60
N TYR A 142 -10.63 6.52 25.38
CA TYR A 142 -11.19 7.31 24.26
C TYR A 142 -12.21 6.50 23.43
N ARG A 143 -13.07 5.73 24.09
CA ARG A 143 -14.20 5.11 23.41
C ARG A 143 -15.14 6.21 22.91
N SER A 144 -15.31 6.30 21.60
CA SER A 144 -16.45 7.01 21.03
C SER A 144 -17.72 6.28 21.45
N ALA A 145 -18.61 6.99 22.09
CA ALA A 145 -19.95 6.50 22.42
C ALA A 145 -20.72 6.21 21.13
#